data_b99200d1a3fbd5204aba5eb8ccf67b38
#
_entry.id   b99200d1a3fbd5204aba5eb8ccf67b38
#
_cell.length_a   1.000
_cell.length_b   1.000
_cell.length_c   1.000
_cell.angle_alpha   90.00
_cell.angle_beta   90.00
_cell.angle_gamma   90.00
#
_symmetry.space_group_name_H-M   'P 1'
#
loop_
_entity.id
_entity.type
_entity.pdbx_description
1 polymer ?
#
loop_
_entity_poly.entity_id
_entity_poly.type
_entity_poly.pdbx_seq_one_letter_code
_entity_poly.pdbx_strand_id
1 'polypeptide(L)'
;TDPSPARCPRAVVYKTAFYSFYLPVALGMRLAGITDPTLYVQARAICVEMGEMFQVQDDYLDCYGDPQVTGKVGTDIRDNKCSWLINTALPIASDKQRNVLEANYAKKSDGAERAVRTVYDELDIVGKFRAYEDAANARVLEMIAQVHGMPTTIFTMLLAKIYKRNK
;
A
#
# COMPACT_ATOMS: atom_id res chain seq x y z
N THR A 1 -6.69 18.08 14.09
CA THR A 1 -6.93 16.63 14.04
C THR A 1 -5.61 15.93 13.85
N ASP A 2 -5.12 15.31 14.93
CA ASP A 2 -3.86 14.60 15.03
C ASP A 2 -3.75 13.52 13.93
N PRO A 3 -2.78 13.59 13.00
CA PRO A 3 -2.50 12.53 12.05
C PRO A 3 -1.66 11.44 12.73
N SER A 4 -2.27 10.74 13.69
CA SER A 4 -1.61 9.62 14.33
C SER A 4 -1.32 8.53 13.28
N PRO A 5 -0.04 8.09 13.11
CA PRO A 5 0.34 7.04 12.17
C PRO A 5 -0.41 5.70 12.41
N ALA A 6 -1.05 5.55 13.55
CA ALA A 6 -1.81 4.36 13.91
C ALA A 6 -3.19 4.24 13.22
N ARG A 7 -3.71 5.28 12.55
CA ARG A 7 -5.05 5.22 11.91
C ARG A 7 -5.02 4.68 10.48
N CYS A 8 -3.95 4.90 9.72
CA CYS A 8 -3.85 4.45 8.34
C CYS A 8 -3.79 2.92 8.18
N PRO A 9 -3.00 2.16 8.95
CA PRO A 9 -2.94 0.71 8.79
C PRO A 9 -4.29 0.02 9.00
N ARG A 10 -5.06 0.43 10.01
CA ARG A 10 -6.37 -0.19 10.29
C ARG A 10 -7.39 0.02 9.18
N ALA A 11 -7.47 1.23 8.61
CA ALA A 11 -8.39 1.51 7.51
C ALA A 11 -8.04 0.70 6.26
N VAL A 12 -6.76 0.55 5.95
CA VAL A 12 -6.25 -0.24 4.81
C VAL A 12 -6.61 -1.71 4.96
N VAL A 13 -6.42 -2.30 6.15
CA VAL A 13 -6.75 -3.71 6.42
C VAL A 13 -8.21 -4.00 6.09
N TYR A 14 -9.16 -3.17 6.55
CA TYR A 14 -10.58 -3.46 6.34
C TYR A 14 -11.10 -3.01 4.98
N LYS A 15 -10.69 -1.85 4.48
CA LYS A 15 -11.18 -1.27 3.24
C LYS A 15 -10.66 -2.00 1.99
N THR A 16 -9.39 -2.38 1.99
CA THR A 16 -8.70 -2.94 0.81
C THR A 16 -8.32 -4.39 1.02
N ALA A 17 -7.53 -4.71 2.04
CA ALA A 17 -6.97 -6.04 2.21
C ALA A 17 -8.04 -7.09 2.48
N PHE A 18 -8.94 -6.83 3.42
CA PHE A 18 -9.98 -7.79 3.79
C PHE A 18 -11.00 -8.00 2.69
N TYR A 19 -11.53 -6.91 2.12
CA TYR A 19 -12.60 -6.98 1.13
C TYR A 19 -12.11 -7.46 -0.24
N SER A 20 -10.98 -6.91 -0.72
CA SER A 20 -10.51 -7.17 -2.09
C SER A 20 -9.64 -8.40 -2.23
N PHE A 21 -8.93 -8.81 -1.16
CA PHE A 21 -8.01 -9.95 -1.20
C PHE A 21 -8.53 -11.14 -0.40
N TYR A 22 -8.77 -10.97 0.91
CA TYR A 22 -9.12 -12.11 1.76
C TYR A 22 -10.50 -12.68 1.48
N LEU A 23 -11.54 -11.85 1.35
CA LEU A 23 -12.92 -12.32 1.18
C LEU A 23 -13.09 -13.22 -0.04
N PRO A 24 -12.61 -12.86 -1.26
CA PRO A 24 -12.71 -13.74 -2.42
C PRO A 24 -11.99 -15.07 -2.23
N VAL A 25 -10.80 -15.05 -1.60
CA VAL A 25 -10.03 -16.28 -1.32
C VAL A 25 -10.78 -17.16 -0.32
N ALA A 26 -11.30 -16.59 0.77
CA ALA A 26 -12.07 -17.32 1.78
C ALA A 26 -13.34 -17.94 1.22
N LEU A 27 -14.05 -17.23 0.31
CA LEU A 27 -15.20 -17.77 -0.41
C LEU A 27 -14.81 -18.95 -1.31
N GLY A 28 -13.71 -18.82 -2.07
CA GLY A 28 -13.16 -19.90 -2.88
C GLY A 28 -12.77 -21.12 -2.05
N MET A 29 -12.12 -20.92 -0.92
CA MET A 29 -11.78 -21.98 0.02
C MET A 29 -13.04 -22.72 0.54
N ARG A 30 -14.09 -21.95 0.87
CA ARG A 30 -15.35 -22.53 1.34
C ARG A 30 -16.03 -23.35 0.26
N LEU A 31 -16.07 -22.87 -0.98
CA LEU A 31 -16.62 -23.58 -2.13
C LEU A 31 -15.83 -24.85 -2.45
N ALA A 32 -14.51 -24.83 -2.23
CA ALA A 32 -13.64 -26.01 -2.39
C ALA A 32 -13.74 -27.03 -1.23
N GLY A 33 -14.62 -26.78 -0.26
CA GLY A 33 -14.83 -27.71 0.88
C GLY A 33 -13.76 -27.62 1.95
N ILE A 34 -12.90 -26.60 1.96
CA ILE A 34 -11.91 -26.38 3.02
C ILE A 34 -12.65 -25.90 4.27
N THR A 35 -12.51 -26.64 5.37
CA THR A 35 -13.19 -26.34 6.66
C THR A 35 -12.24 -26.08 7.81
N ASP A 36 -10.96 -26.41 7.67
CA ASP A 36 -9.95 -26.20 8.72
C ASP A 36 -9.74 -24.69 8.98
N PRO A 37 -10.07 -24.20 10.19
CA PRO A 37 -9.93 -22.78 10.51
C PRO A 37 -8.48 -22.27 10.48
N THR A 38 -7.49 -23.15 10.66
CA THR A 38 -6.07 -22.76 10.63
C THR A 38 -5.66 -22.30 9.23
N LEU A 39 -6.20 -22.92 8.17
CA LEU A 39 -5.95 -22.52 6.79
C LEU A 39 -6.55 -21.16 6.47
N TYR A 40 -7.71 -20.81 7.05
CA TYR A 40 -8.28 -19.46 6.92
C TYR A 40 -7.44 -18.40 7.63
N VAL A 41 -6.82 -18.72 8.76
CA VAL A 41 -5.89 -17.81 9.45
C VAL A 41 -4.66 -17.54 8.58
N GLN A 42 -4.07 -18.58 8.00
CA GLN A 42 -2.92 -18.45 7.08
C GLN A 42 -3.29 -17.65 5.83
N ALA A 43 -4.41 -18.00 5.17
CA ALA A 43 -4.89 -17.27 4.00
C ALA A 43 -5.15 -15.80 4.30
N ARG A 44 -5.74 -15.50 5.46
CA ARG A 44 -5.99 -14.13 5.90
C ARG A 44 -4.69 -13.35 6.08
N ALA A 45 -3.69 -13.92 6.74
CA ALA A 45 -2.42 -13.27 6.97
C ALA A 45 -1.74 -12.88 5.66
N ILE A 46 -1.67 -13.81 4.68
CA ILE A 46 -1.10 -13.58 3.35
C ILE A 46 -1.89 -12.50 2.60
N CYS A 47 -3.22 -12.61 2.57
CA CYS A 47 -4.07 -11.66 1.86
C CYS A 47 -4.02 -10.24 2.47
N VAL A 48 -3.85 -10.11 3.79
CA VAL A 48 -3.70 -8.82 4.46
C VAL A 48 -2.38 -8.16 4.05
N GLU A 49 -1.27 -8.89 4.08
CA GLU A 49 0.05 -8.38 3.65
C GLU A 49 0.01 -7.93 2.17
N MET A 50 -0.60 -8.73 1.28
CA MET A 50 -0.80 -8.35 -0.12
C MET A 50 -1.65 -7.08 -0.27
N GLY A 51 -2.72 -6.96 0.51
CA GLY A 51 -3.60 -5.80 0.45
C GLY A 51 -2.95 -4.53 0.98
N GLU A 52 -2.09 -4.63 1.98
CA GLU A 52 -1.27 -3.51 2.47
C GLU A 52 -0.26 -3.08 1.40
N MET A 53 0.46 -4.03 0.78
CA MET A 53 1.36 -3.75 -0.33
C MET A 53 0.61 -3.06 -1.49
N PHE A 54 -0.56 -3.56 -1.84
CA PHE A 54 -1.40 -2.99 -2.90
C PHE A 54 -1.81 -1.53 -2.60
N GLN A 55 -2.18 -1.22 -1.35
CA GLN A 55 -2.55 0.15 -0.96
C GLN A 55 -1.35 1.09 -0.99
N VAL A 56 -0.18 0.64 -0.53
CA VAL A 56 1.05 1.44 -0.62
C VAL A 56 1.41 1.75 -2.08
N GLN A 57 1.23 0.78 -2.98
CA GLN A 57 1.38 0.99 -4.42
C GLN A 57 0.33 1.98 -4.98
N ASP A 58 -0.92 1.92 -4.51
CA ASP A 58 -1.95 2.87 -4.92
C ASP A 58 -1.59 4.31 -4.53
N ASP A 59 -1.12 4.50 -3.30
CA ASP A 59 -0.63 5.79 -2.81
C ASP A 59 0.59 6.28 -3.63
N TYR A 60 1.52 5.37 -3.99
CA TYR A 60 2.67 5.70 -4.82
C TYR A 60 2.25 6.09 -6.24
N LEU A 61 1.38 5.31 -6.87
CA LEU A 61 0.90 5.56 -8.22
C LEU A 61 0.05 6.82 -8.31
N ASP A 62 -0.65 7.20 -7.26
CA ASP A 62 -1.35 8.48 -7.21
C ASP A 62 -0.38 9.66 -7.33
N CYS A 63 0.78 9.58 -6.69
CA CYS A 63 1.78 10.65 -6.74
C CYS A 63 2.69 10.56 -7.98
N TYR A 64 3.18 9.38 -8.35
CA TYR A 64 4.23 9.19 -9.35
C TYR A 64 3.79 8.43 -10.60
N GLY A 65 2.56 7.93 -10.65
CA GLY A 65 2.04 7.22 -11.81
C GLY A 65 1.82 8.16 -13.01
N ASP A 66 2.05 7.64 -14.21
CA ASP A 66 1.69 8.34 -15.44
C ASP A 66 0.16 8.35 -15.58
N PRO A 67 -0.49 9.52 -15.65
CA PRO A 67 -1.95 9.63 -15.84
C PRO A 67 -2.46 8.91 -17.10
N GLN A 68 -1.65 8.78 -18.14
CA GLN A 68 -2.03 8.03 -19.34
C GLN A 68 -2.09 6.52 -19.10
N VAL A 69 -1.29 6.02 -18.14
CA VAL A 69 -1.28 4.60 -17.75
C VAL A 69 -2.30 4.33 -16.65
N THR A 70 -2.31 5.16 -15.60
CA THR A 70 -3.18 4.99 -14.44
C THR A 70 -4.64 5.34 -14.71
N GLY A 71 -4.89 6.17 -15.75
CA GLY A 71 -6.23 6.64 -16.11
C GLY A 71 -6.78 7.73 -15.19
N LYS A 72 -5.98 8.24 -14.23
CA LYS A 72 -6.38 9.30 -13.29
C LYS A 72 -5.22 10.25 -13.00
N VAL A 73 -5.54 11.50 -12.71
CA VAL A 73 -4.60 12.45 -12.11
C VAL A 73 -4.66 12.28 -10.60
N GLY A 74 -3.50 12.11 -9.95
CA GLY A 74 -3.43 11.94 -8.52
C GLY A 74 -3.86 13.19 -7.75
N THR A 75 -4.54 13.00 -6.64
CA THR A 75 -5.07 14.08 -5.80
C THR A 75 -4.72 13.95 -4.32
N ASP A 76 -4.05 12.89 -3.91
CA ASP A 76 -3.81 12.53 -2.51
C ASP A 76 -3.16 13.66 -1.71
N ILE A 77 -2.20 14.40 -2.30
CA ILE A 77 -1.56 15.56 -1.65
C ILE A 77 -2.56 16.70 -1.43
N ARG A 78 -3.41 16.98 -2.42
CA ARG A 78 -4.40 18.07 -2.38
C ARG A 78 -5.58 17.79 -1.46
N ASP A 79 -5.93 16.52 -1.33
CA ASP A 79 -7.09 16.04 -0.57
C ASP A 79 -6.74 15.66 0.88
N ASN A 80 -5.53 16.00 1.33
CA ASN A 80 -5.07 15.70 2.70
C ASN A 80 -5.15 14.22 3.06
N LYS A 81 -4.87 13.34 2.09
CA LYS A 81 -4.92 11.91 2.34
C LYS A 81 -3.74 11.48 3.22
N CYS A 82 -4.02 10.67 4.23
CA CYS A 82 -3.01 10.01 5.05
C CYS A 82 -2.35 8.89 4.21
N SER A 83 -1.56 9.24 3.18
CA SER A 83 -0.90 8.30 2.29
C SER A 83 0.38 7.75 2.92
N TRP A 84 0.86 6.61 2.38
CA TRP A 84 2.14 6.03 2.80
C TRP A 84 3.31 7.02 2.60
N LEU A 85 3.27 7.84 1.53
CA LEU A 85 4.33 8.77 1.20
C LEU A 85 4.53 9.83 2.28
N ILE A 86 3.47 10.50 2.70
CA ILE A 86 3.56 11.53 3.74
C ILE A 86 3.96 10.92 5.10
N ASN A 87 3.42 9.73 5.43
CA ASN A 87 3.76 9.04 6.66
C ASN A 87 5.21 8.54 6.69
N THR A 88 5.80 8.25 5.53
CA THR A 88 7.21 7.90 5.40
C THR A 88 8.10 9.15 5.45
N ALA A 89 7.66 10.25 4.85
CA ALA A 89 8.43 11.49 4.77
C ALA A 89 8.55 12.21 6.12
N LEU A 90 7.45 12.37 6.86
CA LEU A 90 7.40 13.16 8.10
C LEU A 90 8.41 12.73 9.17
N PRO A 91 8.63 11.44 9.47
CA PRO A 91 9.58 11.03 10.51
C PRO A 91 11.04 11.30 10.18
N ILE A 92 11.39 11.38 8.88
CA ILE A 92 12.76 11.53 8.39
C ILE A 92 13.06 12.95 7.88
N ALA A 93 12.04 13.79 7.79
CA ALA A 93 12.16 15.17 7.33
C ALA A 93 12.93 16.02 8.37
N SER A 94 13.87 16.85 7.90
CA SER A 94 14.42 17.94 8.68
C SER A 94 13.35 18.97 9.04
N ASP A 95 13.60 19.84 10.03
CA ASP A 95 12.64 20.87 10.44
C ASP A 95 12.24 21.77 9.26
N LYS A 96 13.19 22.14 8.37
CA LYS A 96 12.90 22.91 7.18
C LYS A 96 11.95 22.18 6.23
N GLN A 97 12.21 20.91 5.97
CA GLN A 97 11.37 20.07 5.10
C GLN A 97 9.99 19.83 5.71
N ARG A 98 9.94 19.60 7.03
CA ARG A 98 8.67 19.47 7.75
C ARG A 98 7.81 20.73 7.63
N ASN A 99 8.39 21.91 7.83
CA ASN A 99 7.69 23.19 7.65
C ASN A 99 7.15 23.34 6.22
N VAL A 100 7.90 22.89 5.19
CA VAL A 100 7.43 22.90 3.80
C VAL A 100 6.23 21.95 3.63
N LEU A 101 6.31 20.73 4.17
CA LEU A 101 5.20 19.77 4.10
C LEU A 101 3.95 20.31 4.79
N GLU A 102 4.06 20.82 6.03
CA GLU A 102 2.94 21.38 6.79
C GLU A 102 2.31 22.62 6.12
N ALA A 103 3.12 23.47 5.50
CA ALA A 103 2.64 24.66 4.82
C ALA A 103 1.91 24.36 3.49
N ASN A 104 2.23 23.22 2.82
CA ASN A 104 1.81 22.96 1.46
C ASN A 104 0.90 21.73 1.30
N TYR A 105 0.95 20.75 2.22
CA TYR A 105 0.06 19.60 2.18
C TYR A 105 -1.40 20.04 2.36
N ALA A 106 -2.33 19.38 1.67
CA ALA A 106 -3.75 19.74 1.66
C ALA A 106 -4.08 21.10 0.96
N LYS A 107 -3.14 21.69 0.25
CA LYS A 107 -3.40 22.92 -0.54
C LYS A 107 -3.74 22.58 -1.98
N LYS A 108 -4.86 23.13 -2.48
CA LYS A 108 -5.36 22.91 -3.85
C LYS A 108 -4.68 23.85 -4.84
N SER A 109 -3.34 23.85 -4.87
CA SER A 109 -2.57 24.63 -5.85
C SER A 109 -1.40 23.83 -6.38
N ASP A 110 -1.07 24.03 -7.66
CA ASP A 110 0.05 23.34 -8.33
C ASP A 110 1.40 23.67 -7.68
N GLY A 111 1.56 24.89 -7.18
CA GLY A 111 2.77 25.33 -6.50
C GLY A 111 3.00 24.59 -5.19
N ALA A 112 1.95 24.40 -4.40
CA ALA A 112 2.01 23.67 -3.15
C ALA A 112 2.29 22.17 -3.37
N GLU A 113 1.62 21.57 -4.37
CA GLU A 113 1.87 20.17 -4.71
C GLU A 113 3.32 19.96 -5.18
N ARG A 114 3.86 20.85 -6.04
CA ARG A 114 5.26 20.80 -6.44
C ARG A 114 6.22 20.91 -5.27
N ALA A 115 5.93 21.80 -4.31
CA ALA A 115 6.77 21.93 -3.10
C ALA A 115 6.82 20.63 -2.28
N VAL A 116 5.68 19.96 -2.12
CA VAL A 116 5.62 18.64 -1.44
C VAL A 116 6.40 17.58 -2.21
N ARG A 117 6.23 17.50 -3.53
CA ARG A 117 6.96 16.54 -4.39
C ARG A 117 8.46 16.77 -4.34
N THR A 118 8.92 18.03 -4.32
CA THR A 118 10.34 18.35 -4.16
C THR A 118 10.90 17.79 -2.85
N VAL A 119 10.18 17.92 -1.74
CA VAL A 119 10.60 17.32 -0.46
C VAL A 119 10.62 15.78 -0.55
N TYR A 120 9.66 15.17 -1.21
CA TYR A 120 9.66 13.72 -1.42
C TYR A 120 10.87 13.25 -2.23
N ASP A 121 11.25 14.00 -3.26
CA ASP A 121 12.43 13.70 -4.08
C ASP A 121 13.73 13.85 -3.27
N GLU A 122 13.85 14.94 -2.48
CA GLU A 122 15.00 15.17 -1.57
C GLU A 122 15.14 14.05 -0.52
N LEU A 123 14.04 13.45 -0.05
CA LEU A 123 14.00 12.37 0.93
C LEU A 123 14.12 10.98 0.30
N ASP A 124 14.26 10.89 -1.03
CA ASP A 124 14.28 9.64 -1.80
C ASP A 124 13.10 8.73 -1.47
N ILE A 125 11.89 9.28 -1.48
CA ILE A 125 10.66 8.50 -1.22
C ILE A 125 10.47 7.40 -2.28
N VAL A 126 10.87 7.63 -3.52
CA VAL A 126 10.83 6.63 -4.61
C VAL A 126 11.73 5.43 -4.29
N GLY A 127 12.97 5.66 -3.85
CA GLY A 127 13.89 4.60 -3.45
C GLY A 127 13.37 3.81 -2.24
N LYS A 128 12.79 4.51 -1.26
CA LYS A 128 12.16 3.88 -0.08
C LYS A 128 10.95 3.04 -0.45
N PHE A 129 10.13 3.50 -1.41
CA PHE A 129 9.02 2.72 -1.94
C PHE A 129 9.48 1.42 -2.60
N ARG A 130 10.52 1.49 -3.46
CA ARG A 130 11.06 0.30 -4.11
C ARG A 130 11.59 -0.72 -3.10
N ALA A 131 12.32 -0.25 -2.10
CA ALA A 131 12.82 -1.11 -1.03
C ALA A 131 11.67 -1.75 -0.22
N TYR A 132 10.63 -0.98 0.09
CA TYR A 132 9.43 -1.48 0.75
C TYR A 132 8.73 -2.56 -0.09
N GLU A 133 8.52 -2.31 -1.40
CA GLU A 133 7.84 -3.23 -2.32
C GLU A 133 8.58 -4.55 -2.47
N ASP A 134 9.91 -4.50 -2.64
CA ASP A 134 10.75 -5.70 -2.73
C ASP A 134 10.73 -6.49 -1.40
N ALA A 135 10.80 -5.81 -0.26
CA ALA A 135 10.71 -6.44 1.05
C ALA A 135 9.32 -7.06 1.34
N ALA A 136 8.24 -6.36 0.97
CA ALA A 136 6.88 -6.88 1.10
C ALA A 136 6.67 -8.12 0.23
N ASN A 137 7.13 -8.10 -1.03
CA ASN A 137 7.09 -9.26 -1.91
C ASN A 137 7.82 -10.46 -1.32
N ALA A 138 9.03 -10.26 -0.78
CA ALA A 138 9.81 -11.33 -0.14
C ALA A 138 9.07 -11.92 1.07
N ARG A 139 8.49 -11.09 1.95
CA ARG A 139 7.68 -11.56 3.09
C ARG A 139 6.48 -12.38 2.65
N VAL A 140 5.74 -11.92 1.64
CA VAL A 140 4.58 -12.67 1.12
C VAL A 140 5.00 -14.03 0.56
N LEU A 141 6.11 -14.10 -0.19
CA LEU A 141 6.64 -15.36 -0.70
C LEU A 141 7.03 -16.32 0.42
N GLU A 142 7.67 -15.82 1.47
CA GLU A 142 8.01 -16.61 2.66
C GLU A 142 6.75 -17.15 3.36
N MET A 143 5.73 -16.30 3.54
CA MET A 143 4.46 -16.73 4.12
C MET A 143 3.78 -17.81 3.28
N ILE A 144 3.79 -17.67 1.94
CA ILE A 144 3.24 -18.67 1.01
C ILE A 144 3.99 -20.00 1.13
N ALA A 145 5.31 -19.97 1.26
CA ALA A 145 6.14 -21.18 1.39
C ALA A 145 5.85 -21.98 2.69
N GLN A 146 5.34 -21.31 3.71
CA GLN A 146 4.98 -21.93 4.99
C GLN A 146 3.56 -22.51 5.00
N VAL A 147 2.77 -22.34 3.94
CA VAL A 147 1.41 -22.87 3.86
C VAL A 147 1.44 -24.37 3.58
N HIS A 148 0.78 -25.16 4.45
CA HIS A 148 0.59 -26.58 4.27
C HIS A 148 -0.91 -26.92 4.35
N GLY A 149 -1.34 -27.91 3.58
CA GLY A 149 -2.73 -28.42 3.64
C GLY A 149 -3.73 -27.73 2.69
N MET A 150 -3.29 -26.75 1.88
CA MET A 150 -4.09 -26.17 0.79
C MET A 150 -3.21 -25.75 -0.41
N PRO A 151 -3.78 -25.67 -1.63
CA PRO A 151 -3.06 -25.16 -2.79
C PRO A 151 -2.66 -23.70 -2.61
N THR A 152 -1.39 -23.37 -2.91
CA THR A 152 -0.85 -22.01 -2.79
C THR A 152 -0.88 -21.21 -4.10
N THR A 153 -1.25 -21.85 -5.21
CA THR A 153 -1.25 -21.26 -6.55
C THR A 153 -2.02 -19.94 -6.62
N ILE A 154 -3.15 -19.83 -5.90
CA ILE A 154 -3.94 -18.60 -5.90
C ILE A 154 -3.15 -17.41 -5.34
N PHE A 155 -2.36 -17.62 -4.28
CA PHE A 155 -1.56 -16.57 -3.67
C PHE A 155 -0.40 -16.14 -4.58
N THR A 156 0.29 -17.10 -5.19
CA THR A 156 1.39 -16.77 -6.13
C THR A 156 0.87 -16.05 -7.38
N MET A 157 -0.31 -16.43 -7.89
CA MET A 157 -0.94 -15.75 -9.03
C MET A 157 -1.37 -14.32 -8.68
N LEU A 158 -1.95 -14.10 -7.49
CA LEU A 158 -2.33 -12.77 -7.03
C LEU A 158 -1.09 -11.89 -6.83
N LEU A 159 -0.06 -12.41 -6.15
CA LEU A 159 1.19 -11.70 -5.94
C LEU A 159 1.85 -11.29 -7.25
N ALA A 160 1.92 -12.19 -8.23
CA ALA A 160 2.48 -11.91 -9.56
C ALA A 160 1.73 -10.79 -10.31
N LYS A 161 0.43 -10.61 -10.04
CA LYS A 161 -0.36 -9.53 -10.63
C LYS A 161 -0.14 -8.17 -9.98
N ILE A 162 0.17 -8.15 -8.69
CA ILE A 162 0.32 -6.90 -7.96
C ILE A 162 1.78 -6.45 -7.82
N TYR A 163 2.75 -7.36 -7.84
CA TYR A 163 4.16 -7.01 -7.71
C TYR A 163 4.65 -6.20 -8.91
N LYS A 164 5.23 -5.03 -8.64
CA LYS A 164 5.74 -4.07 -9.65
C LYS A 164 4.70 -3.67 -10.71
N ARG A 165 3.43 -3.58 -10.27
CA ARG A 165 2.37 -3.07 -11.15
C ARG A 165 2.57 -1.58 -11.45
N ASN A 166 2.14 -1.16 -12.62
CA ASN A 166 2.20 0.23 -13.09
C ASN A 166 0.80 0.86 -13.32
N LYS A 167 -0.24 0.11 -12.96
CA LYS A 167 -1.63 0.49 -13.15
C LYS A 167 -2.51 -0.04 -12.02
#